data_56ffd0f6690486669b85553481fa0f71
#
_entry.id   56ffd0f6690486669b85553481fa0f71
#
_cell.length_a   1.000
_cell.length_b   1.000
_cell.length_c   1.000
_cell.angle_alpha   90.00
_cell.angle_beta   90.00
_cell.angle_gamma   90.00
#
_symmetry.space_group_name_H-M   'P 1'
#
loop_
_entity.id
_entity.type
_entity.pdbx_description
1 polymer ?
#
loop_
_entity_poly.entity_id
_entity_poly.type
_entity_poly.pdbx_seq_one_letter_code
_entity_poly.pdbx_strand_id
1 'polypeptide(L)'
;RENMKRGAKNVKLMATGGVSVDGEQPTDVQLNEDELVAAVQEAHHKGFTAAAHAQGTFGIKNAVRSGVDSVEHAIYMDEEAADMMLARGTVIVPTLVAPWAINQHPDVLPEFMVKKAQEVADSHMDSMKLAVKRGVKMAMGTDAGTPYNDFQTAVVQELLMMQESGMTPAQVLLSATVSGAELLHVSDDAGELVNGKLADFVVLANNPLVDLRAFSKDRQVFKKGKLVFKS
;
A
#
# COMPACT_ATOMS: atom_id res chain seq x y z
N ARG A 1 19.03 -3.98 -12.50
CA ARG A 1 19.36 -3.34 -13.81
C ARG A 1 18.64 -4.02 -14.97
N GLU A 2 18.65 -5.36 -15.05
CA GLU A 2 17.99 -6.06 -16.18
C GLU A 2 16.48 -5.79 -16.25
N ASN A 3 15.77 -5.82 -15.11
CA ASN A 3 14.35 -5.48 -15.05
C ASN A 3 14.08 -4.02 -15.48
N MET A 4 14.95 -3.09 -15.11
CA MET A 4 14.87 -1.69 -15.54
C MET A 4 15.05 -1.55 -17.06
N LYS A 5 15.98 -2.30 -17.68
CA LYS A 5 16.13 -2.35 -19.14
C LYS A 5 14.88 -2.86 -19.83
N ARG A 6 14.14 -3.75 -19.19
CA ARG A 6 12.86 -4.30 -19.66
C ARG A 6 11.66 -3.39 -19.38
N GLY A 7 11.88 -2.20 -18.82
CA GLY A 7 10.84 -1.19 -18.61
C GLY A 7 10.29 -1.07 -17.19
N ALA A 8 10.85 -1.80 -16.21
CA ALA A 8 10.47 -1.59 -14.81
C ALA A 8 10.91 -0.21 -14.34
N LYS A 9 9.98 0.53 -13.72
CA LYS A 9 10.21 1.88 -13.16
C LYS A 9 10.17 1.91 -11.63
N ASN A 10 10.02 0.75 -11.00
CA ASN A 10 10.05 0.59 -9.57
C ASN A 10 10.90 -0.64 -9.23
N VAL A 11 11.67 -0.57 -8.14
CA VAL A 11 12.41 -1.70 -7.58
C VAL A 11 11.70 -2.17 -6.34
N LYS A 12 11.11 -3.36 -6.38
CA LYS A 12 10.48 -3.99 -5.22
C LYS A 12 11.50 -4.86 -4.49
N LEU A 13 11.62 -4.65 -3.17
CA LEU A 13 12.53 -5.34 -2.26
C LEU A 13 11.74 -6.11 -1.20
N MET A 14 12.24 -7.28 -0.81
CA MET A 14 11.68 -8.09 0.27
C MET A 14 12.58 -7.94 1.49
N ALA A 15 12.29 -6.93 2.34
CA ALA A 15 13.12 -6.66 3.53
C ALA A 15 12.86 -7.64 4.67
N THR A 16 11.66 -8.23 4.71
CA THR A 16 11.29 -9.27 5.69
C THR A 16 10.63 -10.47 5.04
N GLY A 17 10.47 -11.54 5.78
CA GLY A 17 9.53 -12.61 5.48
C GLY A 17 8.08 -12.11 5.50
N GLY A 18 7.13 -12.97 5.13
CA GLY A 18 5.73 -12.60 4.97
C GLY A 18 4.73 -13.66 5.46
N VAL A 19 3.46 -13.30 5.40
CA VAL A 19 2.33 -14.16 5.78
C VAL A 19 2.14 -15.33 4.82
N SER A 20 2.37 -15.11 3.51
CA SER A 20 1.98 -16.05 2.46
C SER A 20 3.02 -17.12 2.14
N VAL A 21 4.22 -17.08 2.73
CA VAL A 21 5.31 -18.03 2.45
C VAL A 21 5.52 -18.95 3.65
N ASP A 22 5.60 -20.28 3.39
CA ASP A 22 5.91 -21.25 4.43
C ASP A 22 7.39 -21.18 4.83
N GLY A 23 7.70 -21.47 6.10
CA GLY A 23 9.06 -21.47 6.62
C GLY A 23 9.65 -20.10 6.96
N GLU A 24 8.97 -19.00 6.65
CA GLU A 24 9.36 -17.64 7.01
C GLU A 24 8.43 -17.05 8.07
N GLN A 25 8.92 -16.08 8.84
CA GLN A 25 8.10 -15.27 9.74
C GLN A 25 8.04 -13.82 9.26
N PRO A 26 6.92 -13.11 9.51
CA PRO A 26 6.81 -11.67 9.20
C PRO A 26 7.91 -10.80 9.82
N THR A 27 8.55 -11.29 10.88
CA THR A 27 9.64 -10.61 11.60
C THR A 27 11.05 -10.97 11.11
N ASP A 28 11.19 -11.99 10.26
CA ASP A 28 12.50 -12.42 9.76
C ASP A 28 13.08 -11.37 8.82
N VAL A 29 14.28 -10.89 9.10
CA VAL A 29 15.00 -9.96 8.21
C VAL A 29 15.59 -10.75 7.06
N GLN A 30 15.20 -10.41 5.82
CA GLN A 30 15.69 -11.07 4.60
C GLN A 30 16.79 -10.30 3.88
N LEU A 31 16.74 -8.98 3.95
CA LEU A 31 17.79 -8.11 3.41
C LEU A 31 18.33 -7.21 4.51
N ASN A 32 19.65 -7.15 4.63
CA ASN A 32 20.30 -6.20 5.52
C ASN A 32 20.28 -4.78 4.94
N GLU A 33 20.67 -3.79 5.74
CA GLU A 33 20.63 -2.38 5.35
C GLU A 33 21.50 -2.09 4.12
N ASP A 34 22.72 -2.65 4.03
CA ASP A 34 23.64 -2.41 2.91
C ASP A 34 23.08 -2.95 1.58
N GLU A 35 22.44 -4.11 1.60
CA GLU A 35 21.77 -4.69 0.43
C GLU A 35 20.61 -3.82 -0.05
N LEU A 36 19.80 -3.33 0.89
CA LEU A 36 18.70 -2.42 0.61
C LEU A 36 19.22 -1.09 0.04
N VAL A 37 20.24 -0.48 0.67
CA VAL A 37 20.88 0.76 0.20
C VAL A 37 21.38 0.62 -1.24
N ALA A 38 22.07 -0.47 -1.55
CA ALA A 38 22.60 -0.69 -2.90
C ALA A 38 21.49 -0.75 -3.97
N ALA A 39 20.36 -1.40 -3.64
CA ALA A 39 19.23 -1.51 -4.55
C ALA A 39 18.47 -0.17 -4.71
N VAL A 40 18.25 0.55 -3.61
CA VAL A 40 17.59 1.86 -3.60
C VAL A 40 18.42 2.88 -4.40
N GLN A 41 19.72 2.95 -4.18
CA GLN A 41 20.61 3.84 -4.95
C GLN A 41 20.54 3.54 -6.44
N GLU A 42 20.52 2.27 -6.84
CA GLU A 42 20.41 1.91 -8.26
C GLU A 42 19.06 2.33 -8.88
N ALA A 43 17.97 2.27 -8.11
CA ALA A 43 16.67 2.77 -8.55
C ALA A 43 16.70 4.29 -8.71
N HIS A 44 17.13 5.01 -7.69
CA HIS A 44 17.14 6.47 -7.66
C HIS A 44 18.09 7.08 -8.70
N HIS A 45 19.25 6.46 -8.98
CA HIS A 45 20.14 6.88 -10.07
C HIS A 45 19.47 6.85 -11.46
N LYS A 46 18.38 6.10 -11.61
CA LYS A 46 17.57 6.05 -12.84
C LYS A 46 16.31 6.90 -12.79
N GLY A 47 16.08 7.61 -11.69
CA GLY A 47 14.85 8.35 -11.46
C GLY A 47 13.64 7.46 -11.21
N PHE A 48 13.86 6.21 -10.76
CA PHE A 48 12.82 5.23 -10.42
C PHE A 48 12.62 5.16 -8.92
N THR A 49 11.46 4.68 -8.50
CA THR A 49 11.13 4.47 -7.10
C THR A 49 11.62 3.11 -6.58
N ALA A 50 11.78 3.02 -5.26
CA ALA A 50 12.09 1.79 -4.56
C ALA A 50 11.03 1.54 -3.46
N ALA A 51 10.44 0.34 -3.46
CA ALA A 51 9.41 -0.08 -2.53
C ALA A 51 9.87 -1.32 -1.75
N ALA A 52 9.62 -1.36 -0.45
CA ALA A 52 9.99 -2.51 0.37
C ALA A 52 8.78 -3.18 1.02
N HIS A 53 8.58 -4.48 0.76
CA HIS A 53 7.81 -5.31 1.66
C HIS A 53 8.56 -5.38 2.99
N ALA A 54 7.99 -4.85 4.06
CA ALA A 54 8.58 -4.90 5.39
C ALA A 54 7.48 -4.97 6.45
N GLN A 55 7.40 -6.10 7.14
CA GLN A 55 6.37 -6.38 8.13
C GLN A 55 6.90 -6.26 9.56
N GLY A 56 8.07 -6.83 9.87
CA GLY A 56 8.70 -6.75 11.18
C GLY A 56 9.41 -5.41 11.42
N THR A 57 9.42 -4.96 12.66
CA THR A 57 9.98 -3.66 13.10
C THR A 57 11.41 -3.39 12.60
N PHE A 58 12.31 -4.39 12.70
CA PHE A 58 13.69 -4.24 12.24
C PHE A 58 13.79 -4.04 10.74
N GLY A 59 13.04 -4.85 9.96
CA GLY A 59 12.99 -4.72 8.51
C GLY A 59 12.40 -3.39 8.06
N ILE A 60 11.35 -2.91 8.73
CA ILE A 60 10.78 -1.58 8.49
C ILE A 60 11.85 -0.49 8.69
N LYS A 61 12.55 -0.50 9.83
CA LYS A 61 13.60 0.48 10.12
C LYS A 61 14.77 0.40 9.13
N ASN A 62 15.20 -0.80 8.74
CA ASN A 62 16.23 -0.99 7.72
C ASN A 62 15.79 -0.43 6.37
N ALA A 63 14.56 -0.72 5.94
CA ALA A 63 13.97 -0.19 4.70
C ALA A 63 13.93 1.35 4.72
N VAL A 64 13.45 1.95 5.81
CA VAL A 64 13.40 3.42 5.95
C VAL A 64 14.81 4.02 5.96
N ARG A 65 15.79 3.42 6.66
CA ARG A 65 17.18 3.89 6.66
C ARG A 65 17.81 3.84 5.29
N SER A 66 17.52 2.80 4.51
CA SER A 66 18.04 2.65 3.16
C SER A 66 17.47 3.68 2.16
N GLY A 67 16.41 4.40 2.53
CA GLY A 67 15.83 5.46 1.72
C GLY A 67 14.79 4.99 0.71
N VAL A 68 14.06 3.90 0.99
CA VAL A 68 12.91 3.49 0.15
C VAL A 68 11.85 4.58 0.10
N ASP A 69 11.17 4.71 -1.02
CA ASP A 69 10.07 5.66 -1.21
C ASP A 69 8.81 5.19 -0.50
N SER A 70 8.57 3.87 -0.47
CA SER A 70 7.46 3.28 0.28
C SER A 70 7.85 2.03 1.05
N VAL A 71 7.09 1.81 2.14
CA VAL A 71 7.04 0.55 2.89
C VAL A 71 5.65 -0.03 2.73
N GLU A 72 5.59 -1.24 2.20
CA GLU A 72 4.35 -1.98 2.06
C GLU A 72 4.08 -2.76 3.35
N HIS A 73 2.81 -2.80 3.76
CA HIS A 73 2.28 -3.45 4.95
C HIS A 73 2.62 -2.74 6.26
N ALA A 74 3.88 -2.60 6.62
CA ALA A 74 4.35 -1.96 7.87
C ALA A 74 3.67 -2.52 9.14
N ILE A 75 3.49 -3.84 9.24
CA ILE A 75 2.60 -4.50 10.23
C ILE A 75 3.00 -4.23 11.68
N TYR A 76 4.29 -4.34 12.00
CA TYR A 76 4.82 -4.14 13.35
C TYR A 76 5.61 -2.84 13.47
N MET A 77 5.06 -1.74 12.92
CA MET A 77 5.66 -0.42 13.05
C MET A 77 5.56 0.09 14.49
N ASP A 78 6.67 0.52 15.05
CA ASP A 78 6.72 1.22 16.34
C ASP A 78 6.83 2.74 16.16
N GLU A 79 6.80 3.48 17.28
CA GLU A 79 6.89 4.95 17.26
C GLU A 79 8.18 5.46 16.62
N GLU A 80 9.32 4.78 16.85
CA GLU A 80 10.60 5.15 16.25
C GLU A 80 10.56 5.00 14.73
N ALA A 81 10.01 3.89 14.22
CA ALA A 81 9.86 3.68 12.79
C ALA A 81 8.93 4.74 12.15
N ALA A 82 7.85 5.12 12.84
CA ALA A 82 6.96 6.19 12.38
C ALA A 82 7.69 7.55 12.31
N ASP A 83 8.48 7.89 13.33
CA ASP A 83 9.28 9.13 13.35
C ASP A 83 10.34 9.14 12.24
N MET A 84 10.98 8.00 11.98
CA MET A 84 11.92 7.84 10.87
C MET A 84 11.25 8.04 9.52
N MET A 85 10.04 7.48 9.32
CA MET A 85 9.26 7.68 8.09
C MET A 85 8.91 9.15 7.87
N LEU A 86 8.47 9.85 8.91
CA LEU A 86 8.20 11.29 8.85
C LEU A 86 9.45 12.08 8.46
N ALA A 87 10.58 11.79 9.09
CA ALA A 87 11.84 12.50 8.83
C ALA A 87 12.36 12.30 7.41
N ARG A 88 12.06 11.16 6.78
CA ARG A 88 12.52 10.81 5.44
C ARG A 88 11.46 10.99 4.34
N GLY A 89 10.20 11.24 4.71
CA GLY A 89 9.10 11.31 3.75
C GLY A 89 8.70 9.95 3.16
N THR A 90 9.08 8.84 3.82
CA THR A 90 8.71 7.50 3.37
C THR A 90 7.21 7.29 3.52
N VAL A 91 6.56 6.78 2.49
CA VAL A 91 5.12 6.56 2.43
C VAL A 91 4.78 5.14 2.86
N ILE A 92 3.68 4.94 3.59
CA ILE A 92 3.13 3.60 3.86
C ILE A 92 2.11 3.25 2.77
N VAL A 93 2.19 2.00 2.27
CA VAL A 93 1.13 1.39 1.46
C VAL A 93 0.51 0.27 2.31
N PRO A 94 -0.69 0.47 2.91
CA PRO A 94 -1.16 -0.36 4.02
C PRO A 94 -1.46 -1.81 3.63
N THR A 95 -2.24 -2.03 2.58
CA THR A 95 -2.67 -3.36 2.12
C THR A 95 -3.38 -4.19 3.20
N LEU A 96 -4.16 -3.53 4.05
CA LEU A 96 -4.91 -4.15 5.16
C LEU A 96 -5.81 -5.29 4.69
N VAL A 97 -6.36 -5.16 3.48
CA VAL A 97 -7.25 -6.15 2.88
C VAL A 97 -6.56 -7.48 2.59
N ALA A 98 -5.23 -7.53 2.39
CA ALA A 98 -4.54 -8.76 2.02
C ALA A 98 -4.59 -9.83 3.13
N PRO A 99 -4.12 -9.60 4.38
CA PRO A 99 -4.30 -10.56 5.47
C PRO A 99 -5.76 -10.71 5.89
N TRP A 100 -6.59 -9.65 5.75
CA TRP A 100 -8.02 -9.76 6.00
C TRP A 100 -8.68 -10.78 5.08
N ALA A 101 -8.39 -10.77 3.78
CA ALA A 101 -8.95 -11.73 2.82
C ALA A 101 -8.57 -13.18 3.15
N ILE A 102 -7.33 -13.42 3.60
CA ILE A 102 -6.90 -14.74 4.09
C ILE A 102 -7.76 -15.19 5.28
N ASN A 103 -8.00 -14.29 6.24
CA ASN A 103 -8.79 -14.58 7.45
C ASN A 103 -10.28 -14.84 7.17
N GLN A 104 -10.81 -14.41 6.01
CA GLN A 104 -12.19 -14.75 5.60
C GLN A 104 -12.33 -16.16 5.01
N HIS A 105 -11.22 -16.86 4.74
CA HIS A 105 -11.21 -18.16 4.06
C HIS A 105 -10.37 -19.22 4.77
N PRO A 106 -10.57 -19.43 6.11
CA PRO A 106 -9.70 -20.31 6.89
C PRO A 106 -9.82 -21.79 6.50
N ASP A 107 -10.98 -22.19 5.94
CA ASP A 107 -11.25 -23.60 5.62
C ASP A 107 -10.62 -24.09 4.31
N VAL A 108 -10.12 -23.17 3.47
CA VAL A 108 -9.64 -23.49 2.11
C VAL A 108 -8.18 -23.07 1.86
N LEU A 109 -7.60 -22.30 2.77
CA LEU A 109 -6.21 -21.85 2.68
C LEU A 109 -5.28 -22.68 3.58
N PRO A 110 -3.97 -22.76 3.27
CA PRO A 110 -3.01 -23.46 4.11
C PRO A 110 -3.02 -22.96 5.56
N GLU A 111 -3.02 -23.88 6.52
CA GLU A 111 -3.10 -23.58 7.95
C GLU A 111 -2.03 -22.55 8.41
N PHE A 112 -0.78 -22.70 7.92
CA PHE A 112 0.30 -21.77 8.27
C PHE A 112 0.00 -20.32 7.84
N MET A 113 -0.62 -20.15 6.67
CA MET A 113 -0.98 -18.84 6.13
C MET A 113 -2.11 -18.19 6.95
N VAL A 114 -3.15 -18.96 7.23
CA VAL A 114 -4.29 -18.50 8.07
C VAL A 114 -3.80 -18.11 9.46
N LYS A 115 -2.99 -18.95 10.09
CA LYS A 115 -2.42 -18.68 11.41
C LYS A 115 -1.62 -17.38 11.42
N LYS A 116 -0.71 -17.19 10.48
CA LYS A 116 0.07 -15.93 10.38
C LYS A 116 -0.82 -14.72 10.12
N ALA A 117 -1.82 -14.84 9.23
CA ALA A 117 -2.75 -13.75 8.95
C ALA A 117 -3.57 -13.35 10.18
N GLN A 118 -3.96 -14.31 11.02
CA GLN A 118 -4.62 -14.05 12.31
C GLN A 118 -3.68 -13.36 13.29
N GLU A 119 -2.45 -13.84 13.41
CA GLU A 119 -1.43 -13.29 14.33
C GLU A 119 -1.09 -11.82 14.03
N VAL A 120 -1.11 -11.41 12.76
CA VAL A 120 -0.74 -10.06 12.36
C VAL A 120 -1.92 -9.08 12.34
N ALA A 121 -3.15 -9.53 12.36
CA ALA A 121 -4.33 -8.71 12.07
C ALA A 121 -4.45 -7.48 12.99
N ASP A 122 -4.39 -7.67 14.29
CA ASP A 122 -4.52 -6.60 15.28
C ASP A 122 -3.31 -5.65 15.22
N SER A 123 -2.10 -6.20 15.13
CA SER A 123 -0.85 -5.41 15.04
C SER A 123 -0.83 -4.55 13.78
N HIS A 124 -1.34 -5.07 12.66
CA HIS A 124 -1.43 -4.32 11.41
C HIS A 124 -2.38 -3.12 11.54
N MET A 125 -3.56 -3.34 12.08
CA MET A 125 -4.52 -2.25 12.31
C MET A 125 -3.98 -1.22 13.31
N ASP A 126 -3.34 -1.65 14.41
CA ASP A 126 -2.76 -0.75 15.41
C ASP A 126 -1.57 0.04 14.84
N SER A 127 -0.77 -0.57 13.99
CA SER A 127 0.28 0.12 13.22
C SER A 127 -0.31 1.24 12.35
N MET A 128 -1.41 0.99 11.65
CA MET A 128 -2.06 2.02 10.82
C MET A 128 -2.69 3.13 11.66
N LYS A 129 -3.30 2.80 12.81
CA LYS A 129 -3.76 3.81 13.78
C LYS A 129 -2.61 4.67 14.29
N LEU A 130 -1.45 4.08 14.58
CA LEU A 130 -0.25 4.80 14.96
C LEU A 130 0.21 5.74 13.83
N ALA A 131 0.24 5.26 12.59
CA ALA A 131 0.59 6.07 11.43
C ALA A 131 -0.32 7.29 11.28
N VAL A 132 -1.65 7.10 11.39
CA VAL A 132 -2.63 8.21 11.36
C VAL A 132 -2.37 9.20 12.49
N LYS A 133 -2.21 8.73 13.71
CA LYS A 133 -1.94 9.56 14.90
C LYS A 133 -0.66 10.38 14.74
N ARG A 134 0.39 9.81 14.16
CA ARG A 134 1.69 10.46 13.95
C ARG A 134 1.73 11.32 12.68
N GLY A 135 0.76 11.20 11.79
CA GLY A 135 0.70 11.92 10.51
C GLY A 135 1.64 11.36 9.44
N VAL A 136 1.99 10.09 9.51
CA VAL A 136 2.76 9.41 8.46
C VAL A 136 1.91 9.35 7.19
N LYS A 137 2.48 9.72 6.05
CA LYS A 137 1.79 9.74 4.77
C LYS A 137 1.47 8.32 4.32
N MET A 138 0.25 8.13 3.83
CA MET A 138 -0.20 6.87 3.25
C MET A 138 -0.64 7.04 1.79
N ALA A 139 -0.34 6.04 0.97
CA ALA A 139 -0.93 5.85 -0.35
C ALA A 139 -1.70 4.53 -0.36
N MET A 140 -2.93 4.54 -0.84
CA MET A 140 -3.78 3.34 -0.87
C MET A 140 -3.20 2.29 -1.82
N GLY A 141 -3.12 1.05 -1.36
CA GLY A 141 -2.79 -0.12 -2.15
C GLY A 141 -3.39 -1.37 -1.51
N THR A 142 -3.75 -2.35 -2.33
CA THR A 142 -4.53 -3.52 -1.90
C THR A 142 -3.75 -4.82 -1.89
N ASP A 143 -2.61 -4.87 -2.58
CA ASP A 143 -1.90 -6.13 -2.87
C ASP A 143 -2.82 -7.18 -3.54
N ALA A 144 -3.78 -6.71 -4.39
CA ALA A 144 -4.72 -7.58 -5.08
C ALA A 144 -4.01 -8.55 -6.03
N GLY A 145 -4.49 -9.80 -6.05
CA GLY A 145 -3.85 -10.94 -6.70
C GLY A 145 -3.29 -11.95 -5.69
N THR A 146 -3.21 -11.59 -4.41
CA THR A 146 -3.01 -12.55 -3.32
C THR A 146 -4.28 -13.40 -3.10
N PRO A 147 -4.22 -14.54 -2.39
CA PRO A 147 -5.37 -15.44 -2.23
C PRO A 147 -6.64 -14.71 -1.76
N TYR A 148 -7.72 -14.91 -2.50
CA TYR A 148 -9.06 -14.32 -2.24
C TYR A 148 -9.10 -12.78 -2.17
N ASN A 149 -8.04 -12.12 -2.61
CA ASN A 149 -7.92 -10.66 -2.68
C ASN A 149 -8.03 -10.24 -4.16
N ASP A 150 -9.25 -10.07 -4.65
CA ASP A 150 -9.54 -9.78 -6.05
C ASP A 150 -9.57 -8.28 -6.34
N PHE A 151 -9.31 -7.91 -7.60
CA PHE A 151 -9.26 -6.51 -8.05
C PHE A 151 -10.60 -5.77 -8.00
N GLN A 152 -11.74 -6.46 -7.87
CA GLN A 152 -13.06 -5.82 -7.89
C GLN A 152 -13.50 -5.37 -6.50
N THR A 153 -13.27 -6.20 -5.49
CA THR A 153 -13.75 -5.97 -4.12
C THR A 153 -12.69 -5.41 -3.19
N ALA A 154 -11.42 -5.72 -3.41
CA ALA A 154 -10.30 -5.31 -2.57
C ALA A 154 -10.22 -3.79 -2.35
N VAL A 155 -10.46 -3.00 -3.40
CA VAL A 155 -10.37 -1.53 -3.30
C VAL A 155 -11.33 -0.98 -2.26
N VAL A 156 -12.60 -1.38 -2.31
CA VAL A 156 -13.60 -0.86 -1.36
C VAL A 156 -13.30 -1.30 0.06
N GLN A 157 -12.89 -2.56 0.24
CA GLN A 157 -12.54 -3.09 1.55
C GLN A 157 -11.32 -2.36 2.14
N GLU A 158 -10.27 -2.11 1.35
CA GLU A 158 -9.10 -1.34 1.78
C GLU A 158 -9.49 0.08 2.22
N LEU A 159 -10.32 0.79 1.42
CA LEU A 159 -10.79 2.13 1.78
C LEU A 159 -11.52 2.13 3.13
N LEU A 160 -12.37 1.12 3.39
CA LEU A 160 -13.09 0.99 4.65
C LEU A 160 -12.16 0.70 5.83
N MET A 161 -11.17 -0.18 5.65
CA MET A 161 -10.19 -0.49 6.69
C MET A 161 -9.25 0.69 6.97
N MET A 162 -8.88 1.47 5.97
CA MET A 162 -8.15 2.73 6.17
C MET A 162 -8.99 3.75 6.96
N GLN A 163 -10.30 3.82 6.72
CA GLN A 163 -11.19 4.64 7.54
C GLN A 163 -11.26 4.11 8.98
N GLU A 164 -11.31 2.80 9.18
CA GLU A 164 -11.29 2.15 10.51
C GLU A 164 -10.00 2.47 11.28
N SER A 165 -8.86 2.65 10.59
CA SER A 165 -7.61 3.07 11.21
C SER A 165 -7.63 4.52 11.74
N GLY A 166 -8.71 5.26 11.49
CA GLY A 166 -8.91 6.63 11.98
C GLY A 166 -8.77 7.73 10.92
N MET A 167 -8.55 7.37 9.65
CA MET A 167 -8.58 8.36 8.57
C MET A 167 -10.01 8.84 8.29
N THR A 168 -10.17 10.13 8.01
CA THR A 168 -11.44 10.64 7.49
C THR A 168 -11.65 10.17 6.05
N PRO A 169 -12.91 10.08 5.55
CA PRO A 169 -13.16 9.73 4.15
C PRO A 169 -12.37 10.58 3.15
N ALA A 170 -12.21 11.87 3.43
CA ALA A 170 -11.40 12.76 2.58
C ALA A 170 -9.92 12.36 2.54
N GLN A 171 -9.33 12.01 3.69
CA GLN A 171 -7.95 11.53 3.76
C GLN A 171 -7.77 10.20 3.02
N VAL A 172 -8.74 9.28 3.16
CA VAL A 172 -8.73 8.00 2.44
C VAL A 172 -8.79 8.24 0.92
N LEU A 173 -9.64 9.14 0.44
CA LEU A 173 -9.72 9.46 -0.99
C LEU A 173 -8.43 10.14 -1.50
N LEU A 174 -7.83 11.03 -0.72
CA LEU A 174 -6.53 11.63 -1.07
C LEU A 174 -5.42 10.58 -1.15
N SER A 175 -5.41 9.60 -0.24
CA SER A 175 -4.43 8.50 -0.28
C SER A 175 -4.56 7.65 -1.55
N ALA A 176 -5.80 7.45 -2.02
CA ALA A 176 -6.10 6.66 -3.22
C ALA A 176 -5.92 7.43 -4.54
N THR A 177 -5.65 8.72 -4.49
CA THR A 177 -5.52 9.58 -5.67
C THR A 177 -4.21 10.39 -5.64
N VAL A 178 -4.18 11.49 -4.93
CA VAL A 178 -3.05 12.42 -4.88
C VAL A 178 -1.79 11.76 -4.34
N SER A 179 -1.88 11.10 -3.17
CA SER A 179 -0.70 10.45 -2.55
C SER A 179 -0.16 9.31 -3.41
N GLY A 180 -1.05 8.53 -4.04
CA GLY A 180 -0.65 7.48 -4.99
C GLY A 180 0.06 8.06 -6.22
N ALA A 181 -0.46 9.16 -6.79
CA ALA A 181 0.15 9.81 -7.94
C ALA A 181 1.53 10.40 -7.61
N GLU A 182 1.68 10.99 -6.43
CA GLU A 182 2.97 11.52 -5.95
C GLU A 182 3.98 10.40 -5.75
N LEU A 183 3.60 9.30 -5.06
CA LEU A 183 4.46 8.15 -4.84
C LEU A 183 4.94 7.50 -6.14
N LEU A 184 4.06 7.46 -7.14
CA LEU A 184 4.36 6.86 -8.46
C LEU A 184 5.04 7.83 -9.43
N HIS A 185 5.32 9.07 -9.04
CA HIS A 185 5.88 10.15 -9.87
C HIS A 185 5.05 10.41 -11.15
N VAL A 186 3.72 10.40 -11.02
CA VAL A 186 2.77 10.69 -12.10
C VAL A 186 1.85 11.87 -11.79
N SER A 187 2.20 12.69 -10.79
CA SER A 187 1.40 13.83 -10.35
C SER A 187 1.19 14.88 -11.43
N ASP A 188 2.09 15.00 -12.39
CA ASP A 188 1.94 15.94 -13.52
C ASP A 188 0.75 15.54 -14.41
N ASP A 189 0.46 14.24 -14.50
CA ASP A 189 -0.56 13.70 -15.40
C ASP A 189 -1.85 13.29 -14.68
N ALA A 190 -1.79 12.87 -13.41
CA ALA A 190 -2.89 12.18 -12.70
C ALA A 190 -3.02 12.60 -11.24
N GLY A 191 -4.01 12.02 -10.53
CA GLY A 191 -4.26 12.20 -9.11
C GLY A 191 -5.28 13.28 -8.76
N GLU A 192 -5.54 14.24 -9.66
CA GLU A 192 -6.47 15.35 -9.44
C GLU A 192 -7.27 15.69 -10.68
N LEU A 193 -8.46 16.25 -10.49
CA LEU A 193 -9.30 16.79 -11.56
C LEU A 193 -9.00 18.31 -11.75
N VAL A 194 -7.91 18.63 -12.40
CA VAL A 194 -7.49 20.00 -12.71
C VAL A 194 -7.14 20.13 -14.18
N ASN A 195 -7.17 21.36 -14.71
CA ASN A 195 -6.84 21.63 -16.10
C ASN A 195 -5.38 21.19 -16.42
N GLY A 196 -5.23 20.49 -17.52
CA GLY A 196 -3.93 20.01 -18.00
C GLY A 196 -3.62 18.55 -17.64
N LYS A 197 -4.32 17.95 -16.67
CA LYS A 197 -4.16 16.53 -16.32
C LYS A 197 -5.08 15.62 -17.14
N LEU A 198 -4.80 14.32 -17.10
CA LEU A 198 -5.62 13.29 -17.74
C LEU A 198 -7.03 13.29 -17.13
N ALA A 199 -8.03 13.20 -18.00
CA ALA A 199 -9.42 13.06 -17.55
C ALA A 199 -9.72 11.60 -17.12
N ASP A 200 -9.02 11.14 -16.08
CA ASP A 200 -9.22 9.86 -15.42
C ASP A 200 -10.03 10.09 -14.14
N PHE A 201 -11.30 9.67 -14.14
CA PHE A 201 -12.20 9.93 -13.01
C PHE A 201 -13.31 8.88 -12.90
N VAL A 202 -13.90 8.82 -11.70
CA VAL A 202 -15.06 7.98 -11.40
C VAL A 202 -16.23 8.87 -11.04
N VAL A 203 -17.39 8.62 -11.66
CA VAL A 203 -18.67 9.23 -11.29
C VAL A 203 -19.44 8.22 -10.43
N LEU A 204 -19.84 8.63 -9.25
CA LEU A 204 -20.56 7.80 -8.28
C LEU A 204 -21.99 8.30 -8.12
N ALA A 205 -22.92 7.36 -7.90
CA ALA A 205 -24.31 7.70 -7.58
C ALA A 205 -24.47 8.33 -6.19
N ASN A 206 -23.58 7.99 -5.25
CA ASN A 206 -23.62 8.47 -3.86
C ASN A 206 -22.33 9.22 -3.50
N ASN A 207 -22.41 10.08 -2.48
CA ASN A 207 -21.27 10.88 -2.02
C ASN A 207 -20.28 10.03 -1.20
N PRO A 208 -19.05 9.78 -1.68
CA PRO A 208 -18.05 8.97 -0.98
C PRO A 208 -17.51 9.64 0.29
N LEU A 209 -17.67 10.95 0.46
CA LEU A 209 -17.29 11.65 1.69
C LEU A 209 -18.26 11.34 2.85
N VAL A 210 -19.46 10.82 2.54
CA VAL A 210 -20.43 10.37 3.53
C VAL A 210 -20.27 8.88 3.80
N ASP A 211 -20.09 8.07 2.74
CA ASP A 211 -19.94 6.62 2.84
C ASP A 211 -19.04 6.11 1.70
N LEU A 212 -17.88 5.58 2.06
CA LEU A 212 -16.93 5.00 1.11
C LEU A 212 -17.48 3.77 0.35
N ARG A 213 -18.57 3.13 0.86
CA ARG A 213 -19.30 2.09 0.13
C ARG A 213 -19.95 2.59 -1.16
N ALA A 214 -19.96 3.91 -1.39
CA ALA A 214 -20.36 4.48 -2.69
C ALA A 214 -19.60 3.85 -3.87
N PHE A 215 -18.35 3.42 -3.67
CA PHE A 215 -17.55 2.76 -4.71
C PHE A 215 -18.02 1.34 -5.06
N SER A 216 -18.83 0.69 -4.23
CA SER A 216 -19.45 -0.61 -4.53
C SER A 216 -20.84 -0.50 -5.18
N LYS A 217 -21.35 0.73 -5.34
CA LYS A 217 -22.64 1.03 -5.97
C LYS A 217 -22.47 1.38 -7.44
N ASP A 218 -23.56 1.78 -8.09
CA ASP A 218 -23.57 2.24 -9.48
C ASP A 218 -22.51 3.31 -9.71
N ARG A 219 -21.64 3.07 -10.67
CA ARG A 219 -20.53 3.96 -11.00
C ARG A 219 -20.19 3.95 -12.49
N GLN A 220 -19.59 5.02 -12.92
CA GLN A 220 -19.03 5.14 -14.27
C GLN A 220 -17.54 5.46 -14.13
N VAL A 221 -16.70 4.77 -14.88
CA VAL A 221 -15.24 5.01 -14.90
C VAL A 221 -14.85 5.59 -16.25
N PHE A 222 -14.15 6.70 -16.19
CA PHE A 222 -13.61 7.38 -17.37
C PHE A 222 -12.09 7.30 -17.36
N LYS A 223 -11.49 6.97 -18.51
CA LYS A 223 -10.06 7.00 -18.75
C LYS A 223 -9.77 7.85 -19.96
N LYS A 224 -8.93 8.90 -19.78
CA LYS A 224 -8.63 9.89 -20.80
C LYS A 224 -9.91 10.47 -21.43
N GLY A 225 -10.91 10.77 -20.59
CA GLY A 225 -12.20 11.30 -21.00
C GLY A 225 -13.16 10.32 -21.69
N LYS A 226 -12.78 9.05 -21.85
CA LYS A 226 -13.63 8.03 -22.46
C LYS A 226 -14.23 7.14 -21.37
N LEU A 227 -15.53 6.88 -21.45
CA LEU A 227 -16.23 5.91 -20.60
C LEU A 227 -15.69 4.51 -20.89
N VAL A 228 -15.10 3.85 -19.87
CA VAL A 228 -14.52 2.50 -19.99
C VAL A 228 -15.26 1.46 -19.17
N PHE A 229 -16.06 1.88 -18.20
CA PHE A 229 -16.89 1.00 -17.38
C PHE A 229 -18.15 1.73 -16.89
N LYS A 230 -19.27 1.00 -16.83
CA LYS A 230 -20.53 1.43 -16.21
C LYS A 230 -21.19 0.22 -15.55
N SER A 231 -21.50 0.28 -14.26
CA SER A 231 -22.35 -0.68 -13.53
C SER A 231 -23.76 -0.16 -13.47
#